data_06805f57cb127a0c6d9478ba15b241d1
#
_entry.id   06805f57cb127a0c6d9478ba15b241d1
#
_cell.length_a   1.000
_cell.length_b   1.000
_cell.length_c   1.000
_cell.angle_alpha   90.00
_cell.angle_beta   90.00
_cell.angle_gamma   90.00
#
_symmetry.space_group_name_H-M   'P 1'
#
loop_
_entity.id
_entity.type
_entity.pdbx_description
1 polymer ?
#
loop_
_entity_poly.entity_id
_entity_poly.type
_entity_poly.pdbx_seq_one_letter_code
_entity_poly.pdbx_strand_id
1 'polypeptide(L)'
;MTDTARAASPAMAVGRAPSTWRLLRGQFRYCTKSFWRTPVAAFFTLVFPLSFLVVICAIAGNATIDSRSGIRLAQFLTPVFAVFGACMAAFVSLALGVAYDREAGVLKRLRSTPLPPWIHLAGRVGAAVWVSLIAFALVTVVGVALYGVQIVWHTLPATVLTFVVGVGCFAALGLAVVSLAPTPGSTQALANGGLILLAFISDVFVVALPQWLDRVGWFFPLKHFVNAVADTFNPNLADNGPAWDHLGVLVAWGIVGALVALRMFTWEPRTARSARRRGHVGDARAEPTVDGPTVAVTSTPSVASLTAAVAGRPRSWWSLAWGQSRFTTTKLLRDPLSMFFAVAFPAILLVFFSVSYGQDARWGGLPLPQYLAAVFSVYGVAAMSYINLSSAVAQDRSTLVLKRLRGTPLPPGAYLAGRIGGAMLLGALTVVVVFGLGAALFGVRLGAAALVMTAVTFMVIIGCATALGLLLASLLDSPQSVTAAALATLLPLAMVSDIFINSAELPATMSAIGWAFPLRHMSAIAVAASSGQGLSAGWWQHLAVVALWGLAAALVTSRIFRWEPRTAHARHHHRPVSSAAASSE
;
A
#
# COMPACT_ATOMS: atom_id res chain seq x y z
N MET A 1 51.81 56.44 19.16
CA MET A 1 50.50 56.50 19.75
C MET A 1 49.50 56.09 18.67
N THR A 2 49.26 54.83 18.56
CA THR A 2 48.24 54.27 17.63
C THR A 2 47.28 53.36 18.45
N ASP A 3 46.11 53.92 18.67
CA ASP A 3 45.05 53.35 19.48
C ASP A 3 44.31 52.32 18.62
N THR A 4 44.54 51.03 18.87
CA THR A 4 43.81 49.95 18.21
C THR A 4 42.52 49.70 18.98
N ALA A 5 41.43 50.33 18.52
CA ALA A 5 40.09 50.06 18.98
C ALA A 5 39.73 48.60 18.67
N ARG A 6 39.68 47.76 19.72
CA ARG A 6 39.12 46.42 19.70
C ARG A 6 37.61 46.52 19.45
N ALA A 7 37.17 46.23 18.24
CA ALA A 7 35.76 46.03 17.94
C ALA A 7 35.25 44.82 18.74
N ALA A 8 34.39 45.07 19.74
CA ALA A 8 33.69 44.05 20.49
C ALA A 8 32.72 43.33 19.53
N SER A 9 32.97 42.05 19.31
CA SER A 9 31.99 41.17 18.62
C SER A 9 30.66 41.22 19.34
N PRO A 10 29.52 41.41 18.64
CA PRO A 10 28.22 41.39 19.29
C PRO A 10 27.99 40.01 19.89
N ALA A 11 27.87 39.93 21.21
CA ALA A 11 27.46 38.73 21.91
C ALA A 11 26.12 38.26 21.31
N MET A 12 26.11 37.10 20.65
CA MET A 12 24.90 36.46 20.19
C MET A 12 23.98 36.26 21.41
N ALA A 13 22.87 36.99 21.44
CA ALA A 13 21.84 36.82 22.45
C ALA A 13 21.41 35.34 22.44
N VAL A 14 21.79 34.61 23.48
CA VAL A 14 21.36 33.23 23.70
C VAL A 14 19.85 33.29 23.94
N GLY A 15 19.07 33.16 22.85
CA GLY A 15 17.62 33.11 22.91
C GLY A 15 17.20 32.00 23.88
N ARG A 16 16.24 32.30 24.76
CA ARG A 16 15.66 31.32 25.69
C ARG A 16 15.31 30.03 24.93
N ALA A 17 15.78 28.90 25.40
CA ALA A 17 15.45 27.58 24.85
C ALA A 17 13.91 27.46 24.69
N PRO A 18 13.41 27.04 23.53
CA PRO A 18 11.97 26.93 23.29
C PRO A 18 11.36 25.97 24.29
N SER A 19 10.18 26.32 24.87
CA SER A 19 9.48 25.47 25.84
C SER A 19 9.15 24.11 25.22
N THR A 20 9.19 23.04 26.03
CA THR A 20 8.84 21.66 25.65
C THR A 20 7.49 21.59 24.93
N TRP A 21 6.50 22.36 25.41
CA TRP A 21 5.18 22.45 24.78
C TRP A 21 5.23 23.03 23.35
N ARG A 22 6.03 24.04 23.12
CA ARG A 22 6.19 24.64 21.78
C ARG A 22 6.84 23.67 20.80
N LEU A 23 7.83 22.90 21.26
CA LEU A 23 8.49 21.86 20.47
C LEU A 23 7.51 20.72 20.16
N LEU A 24 6.76 20.23 21.14
CA LEU A 24 5.75 19.18 20.96
C LEU A 24 4.66 19.62 19.96
N ARG A 25 4.10 20.81 20.13
CA ARG A 25 3.11 21.39 19.19
C ARG A 25 3.69 21.53 17.77
N GLY A 26 4.94 21.91 17.65
CA GLY A 26 5.65 21.99 16.37
C GLY A 26 5.74 20.63 15.68
N GLN A 27 6.14 19.59 16.42
CA GLN A 27 6.24 18.22 15.91
C GLN A 27 4.86 17.65 15.55
N PHE A 28 3.85 17.85 16.37
CA PHE A 28 2.48 17.46 16.09
C PHE A 28 1.96 18.08 14.79
N ARG A 29 2.11 19.41 14.61
CA ARG A 29 1.70 20.11 13.37
C ARG A 29 2.46 19.61 12.15
N TYR A 30 3.75 19.36 12.29
CA TYR A 30 4.57 18.80 11.20
C TYR A 30 4.07 17.42 10.78
N CYS A 31 3.85 16.51 11.72
CA CYS A 31 3.40 15.16 11.45
C CYS A 31 1.99 15.12 10.85
N THR A 32 1.06 15.93 11.38
CA THR A 32 -0.31 16.07 10.84
C THR A 32 -0.28 16.62 9.41
N LYS A 33 0.53 17.64 9.15
CA LYS A 33 0.69 18.19 7.79
C LYS A 33 1.32 17.18 6.83
N SER A 34 2.27 16.37 7.30
CA SER A 34 2.89 15.29 6.52
C SER A 34 1.86 14.22 6.13
N PHE A 35 0.97 13.82 7.05
CA PHE A 35 -0.10 12.88 6.76
C PHE A 35 -1.02 13.39 5.62
N TRP A 36 -1.53 14.62 5.72
CA TRP A 36 -2.41 15.20 4.69
C TRP A 36 -1.73 15.40 3.32
N ARG A 37 -0.41 15.43 3.29
CA ARG A 37 0.37 15.47 2.04
C ARG A 37 0.65 14.10 1.44
N THR A 38 0.21 13.03 2.11
CA THR A 38 0.36 11.65 1.65
C THR A 38 -1.00 11.09 1.27
N PRO A 39 -1.46 11.26 0.01
CA PRO A 39 -2.83 10.91 -0.40
C PRO A 39 -3.14 9.42 -0.22
N VAL A 40 -2.14 8.55 -0.35
CA VAL A 40 -2.30 7.10 -0.10
C VAL A 40 -2.67 6.83 1.36
N ALA A 41 -1.99 7.48 2.32
CA ALA A 41 -2.28 7.30 3.74
C ALA A 41 -3.69 7.83 4.09
N ALA A 42 -4.06 9.01 3.56
CA ALA A 42 -5.40 9.58 3.76
C ALA A 42 -6.50 8.67 3.17
N PHE A 43 -6.26 8.09 1.98
CA PHE A 43 -7.19 7.17 1.35
C PHE A 43 -7.43 5.92 2.23
N PHE A 44 -6.39 5.20 2.63
CA PHE A 44 -6.54 3.99 3.42
C PHE A 44 -7.09 4.23 4.83
N THR A 45 -6.82 5.40 5.39
CA THR A 45 -7.27 5.72 6.74
C THR A 45 -8.72 6.21 6.78
N LEU A 46 -9.15 6.99 5.79
CA LEU A 46 -10.45 7.67 5.81
C LEU A 46 -11.43 7.09 4.79
N VAL A 47 -11.00 6.99 3.53
CA VAL A 47 -11.91 6.63 2.43
C VAL A 47 -12.18 5.13 2.40
N PHE A 48 -11.17 4.31 2.62
CA PHE A 48 -11.28 2.86 2.51
C PHE A 48 -12.26 2.26 3.54
N PRO A 49 -12.16 2.50 4.86
CA PRO A 49 -13.14 2.01 5.84
C PRO A 49 -14.55 2.54 5.57
N LEU A 50 -14.65 3.81 5.19
CA LEU A 50 -15.92 4.44 4.87
C LEU A 50 -16.60 3.82 3.65
N SER A 51 -15.83 3.53 2.59
CA SER A 51 -16.38 2.92 1.38
C SER A 51 -16.90 1.50 1.65
N PHE A 52 -16.26 0.74 2.51
CA PHE A 52 -16.75 -0.58 2.92
C PHE A 52 -18.07 -0.47 3.68
N LEU A 53 -18.16 0.43 4.67
CA LEU A 53 -19.42 0.66 5.39
C LEU A 53 -20.54 1.00 4.42
N VAL A 54 -20.33 2.01 3.56
CA VAL A 54 -21.36 2.51 2.64
C VAL A 54 -21.79 1.43 1.66
N VAL A 55 -20.85 0.72 1.04
CA VAL A 55 -21.17 -0.28 0.01
C VAL A 55 -21.86 -1.50 0.64
N ILE A 56 -21.34 -2.02 1.75
CA ILE A 56 -21.96 -3.21 2.40
C ILE A 56 -23.38 -2.89 2.88
N CYS A 57 -23.58 -1.75 3.56
CA CYS A 57 -24.91 -1.35 4.01
C CYS A 57 -25.87 -1.02 2.86
N ALA A 58 -25.38 -0.50 1.74
CA ALA A 58 -26.19 -0.25 0.57
C ALA A 58 -26.64 -1.56 -0.13
N ILE A 59 -25.79 -2.58 -0.13
CA ILE A 59 -26.10 -3.90 -0.71
C ILE A 59 -27.06 -4.68 0.18
N ALA A 60 -26.76 -4.79 1.46
CA ALA A 60 -27.58 -5.54 2.40
C ALA A 60 -28.87 -4.82 2.82
N GLY A 61 -29.15 -3.60 2.29
CA GLY A 61 -30.35 -2.83 2.62
C GLY A 61 -30.46 -2.44 4.10
N ASN A 62 -29.34 -2.39 4.84
CA ASN A 62 -29.30 -2.17 6.29
C ASN A 62 -30.23 -3.16 7.06
N ALA A 63 -30.30 -4.41 6.60
CA ALA A 63 -31.11 -5.46 7.21
C ALA A 63 -30.71 -5.75 8.66
N THR A 64 -31.59 -6.35 9.44
CA THR A 64 -31.26 -6.86 10.78
C THR A 64 -30.38 -8.10 10.65
N ILE A 65 -29.21 -8.10 11.33
CA ILE A 65 -28.26 -9.24 11.29
C ILE A 65 -28.81 -10.42 12.07
N ASP A 66 -29.45 -10.15 13.19
CA ASP A 66 -30.04 -11.16 14.05
C ASP A 66 -31.47 -10.74 14.45
N SER A 67 -32.45 -11.55 14.09
CA SER A 67 -33.86 -11.32 14.42
C SER A 67 -34.13 -11.32 15.93
N ARG A 68 -33.20 -11.89 16.74
CA ARG A 68 -33.33 -11.94 18.21
C ARG A 68 -32.81 -10.65 18.86
N SER A 69 -31.71 -10.09 18.36
CA SER A 69 -31.12 -8.85 18.91
C SER A 69 -31.72 -7.58 18.29
N GLY A 70 -32.37 -7.66 17.14
CA GLY A 70 -32.94 -6.51 16.43
C GLY A 70 -31.91 -5.50 15.91
N ILE A 71 -30.60 -5.83 15.96
CA ILE A 71 -29.52 -4.94 15.57
C ILE A 71 -29.43 -4.87 14.05
N ARG A 72 -29.45 -3.65 13.53
CA ARG A 72 -29.24 -3.39 12.11
C ARG A 72 -27.77 -3.55 11.73
N LEU A 73 -27.52 -3.97 10.49
CA LEU A 73 -26.18 -4.18 9.96
C LEU A 73 -25.27 -2.93 10.12
N ALA A 74 -25.79 -1.75 9.84
CA ALA A 74 -25.03 -0.51 9.99
C ALA A 74 -24.68 -0.20 11.45
N GLN A 75 -25.56 -0.56 12.41
CA GLN A 75 -25.30 -0.38 13.85
C GLN A 75 -24.11 -1.21 14.30
N PHE A 76 -23.94 -2.41 13.74
CA PHE A 76 -22.81 -3.30 14.00
C PHE A 76 -21.55 -2.85 13.24
N LEU A 77 -21.65 -2.59 11.93
CA LEU A 77 -20.48 -2.30 11.08
C LEU A 77 -19.84 -0.93 11.33
N THR A 78 -20.62 0.06 11.77
CA THR A 78 -20.09 1.43 11.97
C THR A 78 -18.95 1.45 12.99
N PRO A 79 -19.07 0.95 14.24
CA PRO A 79 -17.96 0.91 15.17
C PRO A 79 -16.78 0.05 14.67
N VAL A 80 -17.08 -1.05 13.96
CA VAL A 80 -16.07 -1.96 13.40
C VAL A 80 -15.17 -1.23 12.40
N PHE A 81 -15.77 -0.57 11.40
CA PHE A 81 -14.99 0.19 10.41
C PHE A 81 -14.39 1.48 10.97
N ALA A 82 -15.01 2.09 11.98
CA ALA A 82 -14.42 3.23 12.70
C ALA A 82 -13.12 2.84 13.42
N VAL A 83 -13.13 1.69 14.13
CA VAL A 83 -11.93 1.12 14.76
C VAL A 83 -10.88 0.76 13.71
N PHE A 84 -11.28 0.13 12.61
CA PHE A 84 -10.35 -0.25 11.55
C PHE A 84 -9.65 0.98 10.93
N GLY A 85 -10.39 2.07 10.67
CA GLY A 85 -9.83 3.34 10.22
C GLY A 85 -8.87 3.95 11.24
N ALA A 86 -9.21 3.89 12.53
CA ALA A 86 -8.32 4.33 13.61
C ALA A 86 -7.02 3.52 13.67
N CYS A 87 -7.10 2.19 13.49
CA CYS A 87 -5.94 1.31 13.42
C CYS A 87 -5.07 1.60 12.18
N MET A 88 -5.67 1.92 11.03
CA MET A 88 -4.93 2.35 9.85
C MET A 88 -4.08 3.60 10.13
N ALA A 89 -4.59 4.56 10.90
CA ALA A 89 -3.84 5.75 11.31
C ALA A 89 -2.74 5.41 12.34
N ALA A 90 -3.12 4.75 13.43
CA ALA A 90 -2.26 4.52 14.58
C ALA A 90 -1.17 3.47 14.32
N PHE A 91 -1.47 2.44 13.55
CA PHE A 91 -0.54 1.35 13.26
C PHE A 91 0.19 1.55 11.94
N VAL A 92 -0.53 1.65 10.81
CA VAL A 92 0.07 1.65 9.48
C VAL A 92 0.71 2.99 9.16
N SER A 93 -0.07 4.10 9.25
CA SER A 93 0.41 5.42 8.84
C SER A 93 1.53 5.93 9.75
N LEU A 94 1.46 5.63 11.06
CA LEU A 94 2.52 5.94 12.02
C LEU A 94 3.82 5.20 11.66
N ALA A 95 3.75 3.87 11.46
CA ALA A 95 4.91 3.04 11.14
C ALA A 95 5.58 3.49 9.85
N LEU A 96 4.80 3.70 8.79
CA LEU A 96 5.30 4.16 7.50
C LEU A 96 5.93 5.56 7.57
N GLY A 97 5.29 6.47 8.27
CA GLY A 97 5.83 7.81 8.44
C GLY A 97 7.21 7.79 9.10
N VAL A 98 7.41 6.97 10.15
CA VAL A 98 8.73 6.80 10.80
C VAL A 98 9.72 6.12 9.85
N ALA A 99 9.29 5.10 9.08
CA ALA A 99 10.16 4.41 8.14
C ALA A 99 10.68 5.32 7.04
N TYR A 100 9.81 6.15 6.45
CA TYR A 100 10.21 7.14 5.43
C TYR A 100 11.13 8.23 5.98
N ASP A 101 10.89 8.74 7.19
CA ASP A 101 11.77 9.73 7.82
C ASP A 101 13.14 9.14 8.15
N ARG A 102 13.20 7.86 8.52
CA ARG A 102 14.46 7.13 8.73
C ARG A 102 15.25 7.01 7.44
N GLU A 103 14.59 6.61 6.34
CA GLU A 103 15.24 6.45 5.03
C GLU A 103 15.71 7.79 4.45
N ALA A 104 14.90 8.83 4.55
CA ALA A 104 15.24 10.20 4.11
C ALA A 104 16.31 10.89 4.99
N GLY A 105 16.79 10.22 6.03
CA GLY A 105 17.78 10.77 6.95
C GLY A 105 17.26 11.92 7.83
N VAL A 106 15.94 12.12 7.89
CA VAL A 106 15.31 13.14 8.75
C VAL A 106 15.60 12.84 10.21
N LEU A 107 15.48 11.58 10.63
CA LEU A 107 15.79 11.16 12.00
C LEU A 107 17.24 11.41 12.38
N LYS A 108 18.19 11.19 11.45
CA LYS A 108 19.61 11.49 11.68
C LYS A 108 19.85 12.99 11.87
N ARG A 109 19.20 13.83 11.06
CA ARG A 109 19.27 15.30 11.20
C ARG A 109 18.63 15.80 12.49
N LEU A 110 17.51 15.20 12.90
CA LEU A 110 16.87 15.55 14.18
C LEU A 110 17.75 15.21 15.37
N ARG A 111 18.50 14.12 15.32
CA ARG A 111 19.46 13.75 16.37
C ARG A 111 20.60 14.75 16.55
N SER A 112 20.97 15.52 15.51
CA SER A 112 21.97 16.58 15.61
C SER A 112 21.41 17.93 16.06
N THR A 113 20.09 18.01 16.31
CA THR A 113 19.43 19.19 16.89
C THR A 113 19.23 19.02 18.39
N PRO A 114 19.02 20.09 19.17
CA PRO A 114 18.72 20.01 20.61
C PRO A 114 17.29 19.47 20.91
N LEU A 115 16.62 18.86 19.92
CA LEU A 115 15.29 18.28 20.09
C LEU A 115 15.37 16.92 20.83
N PRO A 116 14.80 16.78 22.01
CA PRO A 116 14.76 15.49 22.70
C PRO A 116 14.02 14.41 21.86
N PRO A 117 14.58 13.21 21.73
CA PRO A 117 13.99 12.13 20.92
C PRO A 117 12.54 11.80 21.25
N TRP A 118 12.19 11.84 22.53
CA TRP A 118 10.83 11.55 23.00
C TRP A 118 9.79 12.58 22.52
N ILE A 119 10.18 13.86 22.35
CA ILE A 119 9.28 14.91 21.82
C ILE A 119 8.89 14.60 20.36
N HIS A 120 9.84 14.13 19.55
CA HIS A 120 9.55 13.72 18.18
C HIS A 120 8.56 12.54 18.15
N LEU A 121 8.82 11.50 18.94
CA LEU A 121 7.93 10.33 19.00
C LEU A 121 6.55 10.69 19.59
N ALA A 122 6.52 11.48 20.65
CA ALA A 122 5.26 11.95 21.24
C ALA A 122 4.43 12.80 20.26
N GLY A 123 5.08 13.69 19.51
CA GLY A 123 4.42 14.46 18.45
C GLY A 123 3.84 13.59 17.34
N ARG A 124 4.53 12.51 16.97
CA ARG A 124 4.04 11.52 15.98
C ARG A 124 2.86 10.71 16.51
N VAL A 125 2.98 10.18 17.71
CA VAL A 125 1.88 9.42 18.35
C VAL A 125 0.66 10.33 18.52
N GLY A 126 0.85 11.58 18.98
CA GLY A 126 -0.23 12.55 19.09
C GLY A 126 -0.91 12.85 17.76
N ALA A 127 -0.13 13.00 16.68
CA ALA A 127 -0.69 13.18 15.34
C ALA A 127 -1.46 11.93 14.85
N ALA A 128 -0.96 10.73 15.15
CA ALA A 128 -1.64 9.48 14.82
C ALA A 128 -2.97 9.34 15.59
N VAL A 129 -2.99 9.64 16.90
CA VAL A 129 -4.22 9.68 17.72
C VAL A 129 -5.23 10.67 17.15
N TRP A 130 -4.77 11.86 16.75
CA TRP A 130 -5.64 12.88 16.16
C TRP A 130 -6.26 12.41 14.83
N VAL A 131 -5.45 11.81 13.95
CA VAL A 131 -5.95 11.26 12.67
C VAL A 131 -6.88 10.06 12.92
N SER A 132 -6.58 9.20 13.91
CA SER A 132 -7.45 8.11 14.34
C SER A 132 -8.82 8.62 14.81
N LEU A 133 -8.83 9.70 15.57
CA LEU A 133 -10.07 10.34 16.02
C LEU A 133 -10.89 10.88 14.85
N ILE A 134 -10.23 11.54 13.89
CA ILE A 134 -10.91 12.00 12.66
C ILE A 134 -11.49 10.83 11.88
N ALA A 135 -10.75 9.74 11.71
CA ALA A 135 -11.21 8.55 11.00
C ALA A 135 -12.43 7.92 11.70
N PHE A 136 -12.36 7.76 13.01
CA PHE A 136 -13.44 7.23 13.83
C PHE A 136 -14.69 8.11 13.74
N ALA A 137 -14.53 9.42 13.94
CA ALA A 137 -15.63 10.38 13.87
C ALA A 137 -16.27 10.42 12.48
N LEU A 138 -15.47 10.38 11.40
CA LEU A 138 -15.98 10.41 10.03
C LEU A 138 -16.88 9.21 9.73
N VAL A 139 -16.43 8.00 10.06
CA VAL A 139 -17.20 6.76 9.84
C VAL A 139 -18.48 6.78 10.68
N THR A 140 -18.37 7.20 11.96
CA THR A 140 -19.53 7.30 12.86
C THR A 140 -20.55 8.33 12.36
N VAL A 141 -20.11 9.52 11.97
CA VAL A 141 -21.01 10.58 11.44
C VAL A 141 -21.74 10.10 10.20
N VAL A 142 -21.05 9.41 9.29
CA VAL A 142 -21.70 8.87 8.08
C VAL A 142 -22.67 7.73 8.44
N GLY A 143 -22.31 6.85 9.39
CA GLY A 143 -23.21 5.81 9.90
C GLY A 143 -24.51 6.39 10.49
N VAL A 144 -24.38 7.46 11.27
CA VAL A 144 -25.56 8.17 11.84
C VAL A 144 -26.37 8.86 10.73
N ALA A 145 -25.71 9.61 9.86
CA ALA A 145 -26.38 10.46 8.87
C ALA A 145 -27.08 9.65 7.75
N LEU A 146 -26.46 8.57 7.26
CA LEU A 146 -26.99 7.79 6.13
C LEU A 146 -27.82 6.59 6.56
N TYR A 147 -27.51 5.98 7.70
CA TYR A 147 -28.10 4.70 8.10
C TYR A 147 -28.83 4.75 9.45
N GLY A 148 -28.89 5.92 10.10
CA GLY A 148 -29.61 6.11 11.35
C GLY A 148 -29.01 5.32 12.54
N VAL A 149 -27.67 5.17 12.56
CA VAL A 149 -26.95 4.53 13.67
C VAL A 149 -27.21 5.30 14.96
N GLN A 150 -27.61 4.61 16.01
CA GLN A 150 -27.89 5.21 17.30
C GLN A 150 -26.61 5.31 18.14
N ILE A 151 -26.33 6.49 18.66
CA ILE A 151 -25.26 6.70 19.63
C ILE A 151 -25.82 6.49 21.03
N VAL A 152 -25.20 5.57 21.76
CA VAL A 152 -25.56 5.29 23.15
C VAL A 152 -24.79 6.25 24.04
N TRP A 153 -25.44 7.34 24.51
CA TRP A 153 -24.75 8.45 25.17
C TRP A 153 -24.14 8.10 26.54
N HIS A 154 -24.78 7.20 27.32
CA HIS A 154 -24.28 6.78 28.62
C HIS A 154 -22.99 5.94 28.54
N THR A 155 -22.74 5.28 27.38
CA THR A 155 -21.54 4.47 27.15
C THR A 155 -20.35 5.29 26.60
N LEU A 156 -20.55 6.58 26.31
CA LEU A 156 -19.51 7.43 25.73
C LEU A 156 -18.19 7.43 26.52
N PRO A 157 -18.19 7.48 27.87
CA PRO A 157 -16.95 7.37 28.64
C PRO A 157 -16.21 6.05 28.41
N ALA A 158 -16.95 4.92 28.32
CA ALA A 158 -16.38 3.61 28.02
C ALA A 158 -15.81 3.56 26.59
N THR A 159 -16.54 4.11 25.61
CA THR A 159 -16.07 4.23 24.21
C THR A 159 -14.76 5.04 24.13
N VAL A 160 -14.69 6.18 24.80
CA VAL A 160 -13.48 7.04 24.82
C VAL A 160 -12.31 6.33 25.49
N LEU A 161 -12.53 5.68 26.63
CA LEU A 161 -11.49 4.90 27.32
C LEU A 161 -10.96 3.78 26.42
N THR A 162 -11.84 2.97 25.85
CA THR A 162 -11.49 1.87 24.94
C THR A 162 -10.75 2.38 23.70
N PHE A 163 -11.23 3.49 23.13
CA PHE A 163 -10.58 4.13 21.97
C PHE A 163 -9.16 4.58 22.31
N VAL A 164 -8.94 5.26 23.41
CA VAL A 164 -7.60 5.75 23.81
C VAL A 164 -6.64 4.59 24.07
N VAL A 165 -7.08 3.57 24.80
CA VAL A 165 -6.26 2.38 25.09
C VAL A 165 -5.96 1.62 23.79
N GLY A 166 -6.97 1.38 22.96
CA GLY A 166 -6.82 0.68 21.68
C GLY A 166 -5.89 1.39 20.71
N VAL A 167 -6.09 2.70 20.49
CA VAL A 167 -5.21 3.50 19.63
C VAL A 167 -3.78 3.55 20.19
N GLY A 168 -3.61 3.64 21.50
CA GLY A 168 -2.31 3.56 22.18
C GLY A 168 -1.61 2.22 21.95
N CYS A 169 -2.34 1.11 22.05
CA CYS A 169 -1.85 -0.23 21.75
C CYS A 169 -1.36 -0.33 20.28
N PHE A 170 -2.19 0.08 19.33
CA PHE A 170 -1.84 0.00 17.91
C PHE A 170 -0.72 0.98 17.52
N ALA A 171 -0.61 2.13 18.17
CA ALA A 171 0.54 3.03 17.99
C ALA A 171 1.85 2.38 18.47
N ALA A 172 1.83 1.71 19.63
CA ALA A 172 2.99 0.98 20.15
C ALA A 172 3.39 -0.18 19.23
N LEU A 173 2.42 -0.96 18.74
CA LEU A 173 2.65 -2.03 17.78
C LEU A 173 3.19 -1.49 16.44
N GLY A 174 2.70 -0.35 15.96
CA GLY A 174 3.22 0.33 14.77
C GLY A 174 4.69 0.73 14.92
N LEU A 175 5.07 1.25 16.09
CA LEU A 175 6.48 1.54 16.41
C LEU A 175 7.32 0.27 16.51
N ALA A 176 6.75 -0.84 17.02
CA ALA A 176 7.42 -2.13 17.04
C ALA A 176 7.71 -2.64 15.61
N VAL A 177 6.73 -2.62 14.72
CA VAL A 177 6.87 -3.05 13.32
C VAL A 177 7.96 -2.26 12.61
N VAL A 178 7.98 -0.93 12.72
CA VAL A 178 9.03 -0.12 12.07
C VAL A 178 10.41 -0.36 12.69
N SER A 179 10.46 -0.76 13.96
CA SER A 179 11.72 -1.11 14.62
C SER A 179 12.29 -2.44 14.15
N LEU A 180 11.43 -3.38 13.75
CA LEU A 180 11.82 -4.69 13.20
C LEU A 180 12.15 -4.62 11.71
N ALA A 181 11.41 -3.83 10.96
CA ALA A 181 11.52 -3.75 9.50
C ALA A 181 12.74 -2.89 9.06
N PRO A 182 13.59 -3.40 8.14
CA PRO A 182 14.79 -2.69 7.70
C PRO A 182 14.52 -1.53 6.72
N THR A 183 13.45 -1.62 5.92
CA THR A 183 13.13 -0.67 4.83
C THR A 183 11.67 -0.21 4.91
N PRO A 184 11.30 0.95 4.31
CA PRO A 184 9.90 1.37 4.21
C PRO A 184 9.01 0.35 3.49
N GLY A 185 9.50 -0.30 2.44
CA GLY A 185 8.75 -1.35 1.73
C GLY A 185 8.44 -2.55 2.63
N SER A 186 9.41 -3.04 3.42
CA SER A 186 9.15 -4.11 4.39
C SER A 186 8.25 -3.65 5.54
N THR A 187 8.38 -2.40 6.00
CA THR A 187 7.46 -1.83 7.00
C THR A 187 6.03 -1.81 6.47
N GLN A 188 5.86 -1.38 5.23
CA GLN A 188 4.55 -1.29 4.60
C GLN A 188 3.91 -2.67 4.39
N ALA A 189 4.68 -3.66 3.93
CA ALA A 189 4.20 -5.03 3.78
C ALA A 189 3.75 -5.64 5.11
N LEU A 190 4.57 -5.50 6.16
CA LEU A 190 4.26 -6.02 7.49
C LEU A 190 3.09 -5.28 8.14
N ALA A 191 3.03 -3.95 8.04
CA ALA A 191 1.97 -3.16 8.66
C ALA A 191 0.63 -3.35 7.94
N ASN A 192 0.57 -3.17 6.61
CA ASN A 192 -0.68 -3.37 5.86
C ASN A 192 -1.08 -4.84 5.85
N GLY A 193 -0.13 -5.75 5.53
CA GLY A 193 -0.41 -7.17 5.48
C GLY A 193 -0.86 -7.72 6.82
N GLY A 194 -0.16 -7.36 7.90
CA GLY A 194 -0.51 -7.77 9.26
C GLY A 194 -1.88 -7.25 9.68
N LEU A 195 -2.18 -5.96 9.47
CA LEU A 195 -3.47 -5.39 9.86
C LEU A 195 -4.64 -5.98 9.05
N ILE A 196 -4.45 -6.20 7.74
CA ILE A 196 -5.49 -6.79 6.90
C ILE A 196 -5.75 -8.25 7.31
N LEU A 197 -4.71 -9.04 7.56
CA LEU A 197 -4.86 -10.41 8.07
C LEU A 197 -5.59 -10.43 9.42
N LEU A 198 -5.21 -9.54 10.32
CA LEU A 198 -5.91 -9.39 11.60
C LEU A 198 -7.36 -8.98 11.41
N ALA A 199 -7.67 -8.11 10.45
CA ALA A 199 -9.04 -7.67 10.18
C ALA A 199 -9.95 -8.81 9.71
N PHE A 200 -9.41 -9.80 8.97
CA PHE A 200 -10.19 -10.98 8.58
C PHE A 200 -10.52 -11.89 9.76
N ILE A 201 -9.66 -12.04 10.75
CA ILE A 201 -9.87 -12.89 11.93
C ILE A 201 -10.46 -12.14 13.14
N SER A 202 -10.79 -10.86 12.97
CA SER A 202 -11.26 -9.97 14.05
C SER A 202 -12.62 -9.34 13.75
N ASP A 203 -13.47 -10.04 13.02
CA ASP A 203 -14.86 -9.66 12.71
C ASP A 203 -15.02 -8.35 11.93
N VAL A 204 -13.93 -7.87 11.27
CA VAL A 204 -13.99 -6.63 10.48
C VAL A 204 -14.58 -6.86 9.09
N PHE A 205 -14.11 -7.88 8.38
CA PHE A 205 -14.54 -8.19 7.01
C PHE A 205 -15.46 -9.40 6.92
N VAL A 206 -15.41 -10.31 7.89
CA VAL A 206 -16.25 -11.50 7.94
C VAL A 206 -16.71 -11.74 9.37
N VAL A 207 -18.03 -11.84 9.56
CA VAL A 207 -18.67 -11.93 10.88
C VAL A 207 -18.83 -13.38 11.35
N ALA A 208 -18.98 -14.35 10.43
CA ALA A 208 -19.17 -15.75 10.77
C ALA A 208 -17.91 -16.57 10.48
N LEU A 209 -17.02 -16.66 11.46
CA LEU A 209 -15.78 -17.43 11.34
C LEU A 209 -15.97 -18.88 11.85
N PRO A 210 -15.25 -19.87 11.24
CA PRO A 210 -15.12 -21.19 11.84
C PRO A 210 -14.54 -21.09 13.27
N GLN A 211 -15.03 -21.92 14.20
CA GLN A 211 -14.69 -21.85 15.63
C GLN A 211 -13.17 -21.84 15.91
N TRP A 212 -12.39 -22.62 15.16
CA TRP A 212 -10.95 -22.65 15.34
C TRP A 212 -10.28 -21.33 14.95
N LEU A 213 -10.75 -20.68 13.88
CA LEU A 213 -10.22 -19.41 13.40
C LEU A 213 -10.68 -18.26 14.32
N ASP A 214 -11.89 -18.33 14.82
CA ASP A 214 -12.44 -17.42 15.82
C ASP A 214 -11.59 -17.43 17.10
N ARG A 215 -11.22 -18.62 17.61
CA ARG A 215 -10.32 -18.75 18.77
C ARG A 215 -8.94 -18.13 18.51
N VAL A 216 -8.39 -18.28 17.30
CA VAL A 216 -7.14 -17.62 16.92
C VAL A 216 -7.30 -16.10 16.96
N GLY A 217 -8.43 -15.57 16.50
CA GLY A 217 -8.73 -14.14 16.54
C GLY A 217 -8.66 -13.57 17.96
N TRP A 218 -9.21 -14.30 18.94
CA TRP A 218 -9.22 -13.89 20.37
C TRP A 218 -7.84 -13.79 21.01
N PHE A 219 -6.77 -14.28 20.38
CA PHE A 219 -5.41 -14.04 20.85
C PHE A 219 -4.91 -12.62 20.49
N PHE A 220 -5.43 -12.01 19.42
CA PHE A 220 -4.92 -10.77 18.87
C PHE A 220 -5.67 -9.51 19.33
N PRO A 221 -4.99 -8.36 19.45
CA PRO A 221 -5.57 -7.16 20.03
C PRO A 221 -6.69 -6.54 19.20
N LEU A 222 -6.73 -6.76 17.87
CA LEU A 222 -7.74 -6.13 17.01
C LEU A 222 -9.15 -6.63 17.32
N LYS A 223 -9.31 -7.94 17.56
CA LYS A 223 -10.61 -8.52 17.91
C LYS A 223 -11.15 -7.95 19.22
N HIS A 224 -10.31 -7.81 20.22
CA HIS A 224 -10.66 -7.17 21.48
C HIS A 224 -11.03 -5.70 21.32
N PHE A 225 -10.29 -4.95 20.49
CA PHE A 225 -10.58 -3.54 20.24
C PHE A 225 -11.91 -3.35 19.51
N VAL A 226 -12.15 -4.17 18.47
CA VAL A 226 -13.40 -4.12 17.67
C VAL A 226 -14.59 -4.46 18.55
N ASN A 227 -14.57 -5.58 19.28
CA ASN A 227 -15.71 -6.02 20.08
C ASN A 227 -15.98 -5.07 21.24
N ALA A 228 -14.94 -4.64 21.97
CA ALA A 228 -15.11 -3.68 23.07
C ALA A 228 -15.72 -2.35 22.64
N VAL A 229 -15.43 -1.85 21.41
CA VAL A 229 -16.09 -0.64 20.90
C VAL A 229 -17.49 -0.97 20.38
N ALA A 230 -17.68 -2.12 19.69
CA ALA A 230 -18.98 -2.53 19.17
C ALA A 230 -20.02 -2.70 20.31
N ASP A 231 -19.62 -3.23 21.44
CA ASP A 231 -20.47 -3.37 22.64
C ASP A 231 -20.96 -2.02 23.15
N THR A 232 -20.12 -0.99 23.12
CA THR A 232 -20.54 0.38 23.53
C THR A 232 -21.52 1.05 22.57
N PHE A 233 -21.64 0.56 21.33
CA PHE A 233 -22.61 1.00 20.32
C PHE A 233 -23.88 0.17 20.31
N ASN A 234 -23.96 -0.89 21.12
CA ASN A 234 -25.12 -1.78 21.13
C ASN A 234 -26.19 -1.28 22.12
N PRO A 235 -27.33 -0.73 21.66
CA PRO A 235 -28.36 -0.19 22.56
C PRO A 235 -29.11 -1.28 23.35
N ASN A 236 -28.97 -2.56 22.95
CA ASN A 236 -29.72 -3.67 23.53
C ASN A 236 -28.94 -4.45 24.62
N LEU A 237 -27.67 -4.07 24.87
CA LEU A 237 -26.91 -4.66 25.97
C LEU A 237 -27.27 -3.96 27.30
N ALA A 238 -27.55 -4.78 28.32
CA ALA A 238 -27.91 -4.29 29.65
C ALA A 238 -26.74 -3.67 30.41
N ASP A 239 -25.52 -4.17 30.19
CA ASP A 239 -24.28 -3.67 30.77
C ASP A 239 -23.30 -3.28 29.65
N ASN A 240 -23.28 -1.99 29.32
CA ASN A 240 -22.44 -1.41 28.29
C ASN A 240 -21.24 -0.65 28.91
N GLY A 241 -20.79 -1.03 30.10
CA GLY A 241 -19.63 -0.47 30.78
C GLY A 241 -18.32 -0.78 30.05
N PRO A 242 -17.17 -0.33 30.60
CA PRO A 242 -15.87 -0.67 30.05
C PRO A 242 -15.63 -2.19 30.12
N ALA A 243 -15.33 -2.81 28.98
CA ALA A 243 -14.99 -4.23 28.89
C ALA A 243 -13.53 -4.44 29.40
N TRP A 244 -13.36 -4.61 30.70
CA TRP A 244 -12.05 -4.66 31.37
C TRP A 244 -11.16 -5.80 30.91
N ASP A 245 -11.72 -6.94 30.55
CA ASP A 245 -11.04 -8.10 29.96
C ASP A 245 -10.42 -7.76 28.61
N HIS A 246 -11.17 -7.10 27.72
CA HIS A 246 -10.66 -6.61 26.44
C HIS A 246 -9.59 -5.53 26.61
N LEU A 247 -9.80 -4.60 27.54
CA LEU A 247 -8.84 -3.55 27.86
C LEU A 247 -7.53 -4.15 28.39
N GLY A 248 -7.60 -5.18 29.24
CA GLY A 248 -6.43 -5.90 29.74
C GLY A 248 -5.56 -6.48 28.64
N VAL A 249 -6.16 -7.12 27.63
CA VAL A 249 -5.44 -7.66 26.47
C VAL A 249 -4.82 -6.53 25.63
N LEU A 250 -5.55 -5.43 25.41
CA LEU A 250 -5.02 -4.28 24.67
C LEU A 250 -3.82 -3.66 25.37
N VAL A 251 -3.88 -3.50 26.68
CA VAL A 251 -2.75 -2.99 27.49
C VAL A 251 -1.56 -3.94 27.41
N ALA A 252 -1.77 -5.25 27.56
CA ALA A 252 -0.70 -6.23 27.46
C ALA A 252 0.03 -6.18 26.10
N TRP A 253 -0.72 -6.19 24.98
CA TRP A 253 -0.13 -6.05 23.65
C TRP A 253 0.54 -4.69 23.44
N GLY A 254 -0.03 -3.61 23.98
CA GLY A 254 0.57 -2.28 23.96
C GLY A 254 1.92 -2.23 24.68
N ILE A 255 2.02 -2.86 25.86
CA ILE A 255 3.27 -2.98 26.61
C ILE A 255 4.31 -3.79 25.81
N VAL A 256 3.92 -4.94 25.25
CA VAL A 256 4.81 -5.76 24.39
C VAL A 256 5.32 -4.93 23.21
N GLY A 257 4.42 -4.23 22.51
CA GLY A 257 4.78 -3.36 21.39
C GLY A 257 5.75 -2.26 21.79
N ALA A 258 5.49 -1.59 22.92
CA ALA A 258 6.36 -0.54 23.44
C ALA A 258 7.74 -1.06 23.83
N LEU A 259 7.83 -2.22 24.50
CA LEU A 259 9.09 -2.84 24.87
C LEU A 259 9.92 -3.23 23.64
N VAL A 260 9.30 -3.83 22.62
CA VAL A 260 9.97 -4.14 21.35
C VAL A 260 10.46 -2.87 20.68
N ALA A 261 9.63 -1.83 20.62
CA ALA A 261 10.01 -0.55 20.05
C ALA A 261 11.21 0.06 20.80
N LEU A 262 11.15 0.13 22.12
CA LEU A 262 12.24 0.72 22.94
C LEU A 262 13.57 -0.02 22.79
N ARG A 263 13.55 -1.36 22.69
CA ARG A 263 14.78 -2.15 22.57
C ARG A 263 15.36 -2.20 21.17
N MET A 264 14.51 -2.16 20.13
CA MET A 264 14.93 -2.42 18.76
C MET A 264 14.94 -1.19 17.85
N PHE A 265 14.45 -0.02 18.33
CA PHE A 265 14.40 1.19 17.52
C PHE A 265 15.78 1.70 17.12
N THR A 266 15.98 1.92 15.83
CA THR A 266 17.22 2.47 15.27
C THR A 266 16.96 3.75 14.52
N TRP A 267 17.77 4.79 14.81
CA TRP A 267 17.69 6.10 14.16
C TRP A 267 18.27 6.13 12.74
N GLU A 268 19.12 5.16 12.43
CA GLU A 268 19.80 5.05 11.14
C GLU A 268 19.29 3.85 10.34
N PRO A 269 19.26 3.94 8.99
CA PRO A 269 18.94 2.81 8.14
C PRO A 269 19.90 1.65 8.40
N ARG A 270 19.37 0.43 8.56
CA ARG A 270 20.19 -0.77 8.80
C ARG A 270 21.14 -1.08 7.63
N THR A 271 20.77 -0.69 6.42
CA THR A 271 21.59 -0.83 5.21
C THR A 271 22.87 0.01 5.25
N ALA A 272 22.83 1.19 5.87
CA ALA A 272 24.02 2.04 6.06
C ALA A 272 25.02 1.46 7.07
N ARG A 273 24.52 0.73 8.09
CA ARG A 273 25.38 0.06 9.08
C ARG A 273 26.16 -1.11 8.47
N SER A 274 25.54 -1.88 7.58
CA SER A 274 26.20 -3.01 6.92
C SER A 274 27.26 -2.54 5.90
N ALA A 275 27.03 -1.43 5.22
CA ALA A 275 28.00 -0.80 4.31
C ALA A 275 29.22 -0.26 5.09
N ARG A 276 29.01 0.43 6.22
CA ARG A 276 30.09 0.91 7.10
C ARG A 276 30.91 -0.23 7.69
N ARG A 277 30.28 -1.35 8.06
CA ARG A 277 31.00 -2.52 8.58
C ARG A 277 31.83 -3.22 7.53
N ARG A 278 31.41 -3.21 6.25
CA ARG A 278 32.21 -3.73 5.13
C ARG A 278 33.35 -2.78 4.76
N GLY A 279 33.18 -1.46 4.82
CA GLY A 279 34.23 -0.47 4.60
C GLY A 279 35.33 -0.55 5.67
N HIS A 280 34.98 -0.74 6.94
CA HIS A 280 35.97 -0.84 8.03
C HIS A 280 36.77 -2.16 8.04
N VAL A 281 36.25 -3.23 7.42
CA VAL A 281 36.99 -4.50 7.27
C VAL A 281 37.96 -4.42 6.08
N GLY A 282 37.71 -3.52 5.11
CA GLY A 282 38.60 -3.24 3.99
C GLY A 282 39.77 -2.31 4.34
N ASP A 283 39.53 -1.31 5.21
CA ASP A 283 40.53 -0.28 5.57
C ASP A 283 41.50 -0.69 6.70
N ALA A 284 41.25 -1.81 7.39
CA ALA A 284 42.13 -2.27 8.47
C ALA A 284 43.39 -3.03 7.97
N ARG A 285 43.66 -3.06 6.65
CA ARG A 285 44.77 -3.79 6.06
C ARG A 285 45.56 -3.02 5.01
N ALA A 286 45.53 -1.70 5.02
CA ALA A 286 46.43 -0.87 4.19
C ALA A 286 47.01 0.25 5.02
N GLU A 287 48.04 -0.04 5.82
CA GLU A 287 49.07 0.97 6.10
C GLU A 287 49.82 1.24 4.80
N PRO A 288 50.00 2.49 4.35
CA PRO A 288 50.84 2.77 3.22
C PRO A 288 52.32 2.64 3.69
N THR A 289 52.93 1.49 3.46
CA THR A 289 54.39 1.44 3.44
C THR A 289 54.89 2.23 2.21
N VAL A 290 55.45 3.38 2.47
CA VAL A 290 56.27 4.12 1.54
C VAL A 290 57.56 3.31 1.39
N ASP A 291 57.62 2.50 0.35
CA ASP A 291 58.79 1.96 -0.35
C ASP A 291 58.38 0.65 -1.05
N GLY A 292 57.97 0.78 -2.29
CA GLY A 292 57.72 -0.34 -3.19
C GLY A 292 57.90 0.10 -4.65
N PRO A 293 58.42 -0.76 -5.51
CA PRO A 293 58.82 -0.41 -6.86
C PRO A 293 57.63 0.12 -7.67
N THR A 294 57.88 1.15 -8.45
CA THR A 294 57.00 1.74 -9.46
C THR A 294 56.19 0.66 -10.17
N VAL A 295 54.91 0.51 -9.78
CA VAL A 295 53.95 -0.29 -10.53
C VAL A 295 53.83 0.39 -11.90
N ALA A 296 54.34 -0.29 -12.91
CA ALA A 296 54.13 0.11 -14.30
C ALA A 296 52.63 0.37 -14.49
N VAL A 297 52.31 1.62 -14.85
CA VAL A 297 50.93 1.98 -15.25
C VAL A 297 50.61 1.11 -16.45
N THR A 298 50.00 -0.04 -16.19
CA THR A 298 49.37 -0.82 -17.23
C THR A 298 48.41 0.11 -17.96
N SER A 299 48.77 0.36 -19.22
CA SER A 299 48.09 1.24 -20.15
C SER A 299 46.58 1.25 -19.90
N THR A 300 46.05 2.42 -19.49
CA THR A 300 44.60 2.65 -19.46
C THR A 300 44.07 2.18 -20.80
N PRO A 301 43.10 1.25 -20.83
CA PRO A 301 42.54 0.78 -22.09
C PRO A 301 42.07 2.00 -22.87
N SER A 302 42.53 2.14 -24.12
CA SER A 302 42.20 3.31 -24.93
C SER A 302 40.69 3.43 -25.01
N VAL A 303 40.17 4.64 -25.03
CA VAL A 303 38.72 4.88 -25.22
C VAL A 303 38.21 4.11 -26.44
N ALA A 304 39.04 3.91 -27.46
CA ALA A 304 38.75 3.09 -28.62
C ALA A 304 38.59 1.60 -28.31
N SER A 305 39.37 1.03 -27.36
CA SER A 305 39.22 -0.37 -26.95
C SER A 305 38.00 -0.58 -26.04
N LEU A 306 37.63 0.42 -25.23
CA LEU A 306 36.39 0.41 -24.46
C LEU A 306 35.15 0.59 -25.38
N THR A 307 35.25 1.46 -26.41
CA THR A 307 34.17 1.59 -27.40
C THR A 307 34.04 0.34 -28.29
N ALA A 308 35.14 -0.33 -28.65
CA ALA A 308 35.11 -1.61 -29.39
C ALA A 308 34.55 -2.75 -28.52
N ALA A 309 34.85 -2.80 -27.23
CA ALA A 309 34.27 -3.78 -26.30
C ALA A 309 32.78 -3.53 -26.02
N VAL A 310 32.34 -2.26 -26.08
CA VAL A 310 30.92 -1.86 -25.97
C VAL A 310 30.19 -1.99 -27.30
N ALA A 311 30.90 -1.98 -28.45
CA ALA A 311 30.36 -2.26 -29.78
C ALA A 311 30.11 -3.78 -30.02
N GLY A 312 29.72 -4.50 -28.98
CA GLY A 312 29.20 -5.85 -29.11
C GLY A 312 28.01 -5.88 -30.06
N ARG A 313 27.84 -7.01 -30.82
CA ARG A 313 26.81 -7.28 -31.78
C ARG A 313 25.49 -6.56 -31.47
N PRO A 314 24.84 -5.91 -32.44
CA PRO A 314 23.57 -5.24 -32.25
C PRO A 314 22.59 -6.24 -31.62
N ARG A 315 22.21 -5.99 -30.34
CA ARG A 315 21.26 -6.84 -29.65
C ARG A 315 19.91 -6.71 -30.35
N SER A 316 19.30 -7.84 -30.67
CA SER A 316 17.99 -7.84 -31.31
C SER A 316 16.97 -7.12 -30.40
N TRP A 317 15.99 -6.46 -31.00
CA TRP A 317 14.90 -5.77 -30.26
C TRP A 317 14.25 -6.70 -29.21
N TRP A 318 14.04 -7.96 -29.57
CA TRP A 318 13.48 -8.99 -28.69
C TRP A 318 14.38 -9.29 -27.48
N SER A 319 15.67 -9.32 -27.66
CA SER A 319 16.60 -9.56 -26.55
C SER A 319 16.63 -8.38 -25.57
N LEU A 320 16.48 -7.14 -26.06
CA LEU A 320 16.35 -5.94 -25.25
C LEU A 320 15.02 -5.92 -24.48
N ALA A 321 13.91 -6.24 -25.14
CA ALA A 321 12.59 -6.33 -24.51
C ALA A 321 12.57 -7.43 -23.43
N TRP A 322 13.13 -8.61 -23.70
CA TRP A 322 13.27 -9.69 -22.73
C TRP A 322 14.13 -9.31 -21.53
N GLY A 323 15.27 -8.65 -21.79
CA GLY A 323 16.12 -8.11 -20.72
C GLY A 323 15.36 -7.14 -19.80
N GLN A 324 14.52 -6.27 -20.37
CA GLN A 324 13.66 -5.36 -19.60
C GLN A 324 12.52 -6.10 -18.88
N SER A 325 11.94 -7.15 -19.47
CA SER A 325 10.94 -8.01 -18.79
C SER A 325 11.55 -8.68 -17.56
N ARG A 326 12.72 -9.31 -17.72
CA ARG A 326 13.45 -9.95 -16.63
C ARG A 326 13.81 -8.96 -15.52
N PHE A 327 14.27 -7.76 -15.89
CA PHE A 327 14.57 -6.69 -14.92
C PHE A 327 13.32 -6.27 -14.14
N THR A 328 12.21 -6.03 -14.85
CA THR A 328 10.92 -5.66 -14.24
C THR A 328 10.43 -6.74 -13.28
N THR A 329 10.41 -8.00 -13.73
CA THR A 329 10.00 -9.15 -12.92
C THR A 329 10.87 -9.28 -11.67
N THR A 330 12.21 -9.23 -11.82
CA THR A 330 13.13 -9.34 -10.67
C THR A 330 12.97 -8.18 -9.68
N LYS A 331 12.76 -6.95 -10.19
CA LYS A 331 12.53 -5.76 -9.36
C LYS A 331 11.27 -5.92 -8.51
N LEU A 332 10.16 -6.36 -9.11
CA LEU A 332 8.87 -6.50 -8.43
C LEU A 332 8.82 -7.73 -7.52
N LEU A 333 9.47 -8.85 -7.89
CA LEU A 333 9.62 -10.01 -6.99
C LEU A 333 10.42 -9.69 -5.72
N ARG A 334 11.32 -8.72 -5.79
CA ARG A 334 12.10 -8.25 -4.64
C ARG A 334 11.39 -7.18 -3.81
N ASP A 335 10.22 -6.72 -4.27
CA ASP A 335 9.39 -5.79 -3.51
C ASP A 335 8.33 -6.55 -2.70
N PRO A 336 8.50 -6.66 -1.37
CA PRO A 336 7.61 -7.46 -0.53
C PRO A 336 6.16 -6.99 -0.57
N LEU A 337 5.95 -5.67 -0.74
CA LEU A 337 4.61 -5.10 -0.78
C LEU A 337 3.87 -5.50 -2.07
N SER A 338 4.56 -5.37 -3.21
CA SER A 338 4.01 -5.77 -4.50
C SER A 338 3.65 -7.25 -4.50
N MET A 339 4.52 -8.11 -3.96
CA MET A 339 4.27 -9.55 -3.85
C MET A 339 3.12 -9.88 -2.91
N PHE A 340 3.02 -9.16 -1.78
CA PHE A 340 1.92 -9.38 -0.85
C PHE A 340 0.57 -9.10 -1.53
N PHE A 341 0.37 -7.91 -2.09
CA PHE A 341 -0.94 -7.55 -2.67
C PHE A 341 -1.27 -8.24 -3.99
N ALA A 342 -0.27 -8.60 -4.78
CA ALA A 342 -0.49 -9.24 -6.07
C ALA A 342 -0.67 -10.76 -5.97
N VAL A 343 0.02 -11.43 -5.06
CA VAL A 343 0.05 -12.89 -5.00
C VAL A 343 -0.47 -13.42 -3.67
N ALA A 344 0.12 -12.99 -2.54
CA ALA A 344 -0.22 -13.54 -1.24
C ALA A 344 -1.64 -13.17 -0.81
N PHE A 345 -2.04 -11.93 -0.97
CA PHE A 345 -3.36 -11.45 -0.55
C PHE A 345 -4.52 -12.14 -1.29
N PRO A 346 -4.55 -12.24 -2.64
CA PRO A 346 -5.56 -13.03 -3.34
C PRO A 346 -5.60 -14.50 -2.92
N ALA A 347 -4.43 -15.11 -2.68
CA ALA A 347 -4.34 -16.49 -2.19
C ALA A 347 -4.92 -16.65 -0.79
N ILE A 348 -4.63 -15.70 0.11
CA ILE A 348 -5.20 -15.66 1.46
C ILE A 348 -6.72 -15.48 1.41
N LEU A 349 -7.22 -14.59 0.56
CA LEU A 349 -8.67 -14.40 0.36
C LEU A 349 -9.35 -15.69 -0.10
N LEU A 350 -8.75 -16.39 -1.08
CA LEU A 350 -9.27 -17.67 -1.55
C LEU A 350 -9.42 -18.67 -0.39
N VAL A 351 -8.35 -18.87 0.37
CA VAL A 351 -8.36 -19.81 1.50
C VAL A 351 -9.37 -19.37 2.56
N PHE A 352 -9.32 -18.11 2.93
CA PHE A 352 -10.16 -17.57 3.98
C PHE A 352 -11.64 -17.67 3.65
N PHE A 353 -12.08 -17.20 2.48
CA PHE A 353 -13.48 -17.27 2.09
C PHE A 353 -13.97 -18.69 1.83
N SER A 354 -13.13 -19.57 1.23
CA SER A 354 -13.48 -20.97 1.02
C SER A 354 -13.67 -21.72 2.34
N VAL A 355 -12.86 -21.39 3.37
CA VAL A 355 -13.00 -22.00 4.70
C VAL A 355 -14.19 -21.41 5.46
N SER A 356 -14.45 -20.10 5.35
CA SER A 356 -15.53 -19.42 6.09
C SER A 356 -16.93 -19.78 5.58
N TYR A 357 -17.13 -19.83 4.27
CA TYR A 357 -18.46 -20.14 3.69
C TYR A 357 -18.70 -21.64 3.44
N GLY A 358 -17.68 -22.47 3.59
CA GLY A 358 -17.74 -23.90 3.29
C GLY A 358 -17.47 -24.22 1.81
N GLN A 359 -16.92 -25.42 1.59
CA GLN A 359 -16.50 -25.85 0.24
C GLN A 359 -17.68 -26.25 -0.65
N ASP A 360 -18.83 -26.59 -0.06
CA ASP A 360 -20.03 -27.02 -0.76
C ASP A 360 -20.88 -25.87 -1.29
N ALA A 361 -20.58 -24.63 -0.87
CA ALA A 361 -21.26 -23.44 -1.36
C ALA A 361 -21.03 -23.26 -2.87
N ARG A 362 -22.06 -22.77 -3.55
CA ARG A 362 -22.01 -22.51 -5.00
C ARG A 362 -22.34 -21.06 -5.31
N TRP A 363 -21.50 -20.41 -6.11
CA TRP A 363 -21.73 -19.08 -6.62
C TRP A 363 -21.61 -19.09 -8.15
N GLY A 364 -22.55 -18.44 -8.85
CA GLY A 364 -22.56 -18.42 -10.31
C GLY A 364 -22.60 -19.82 -10.96
N GLY A 365 -23.21 -20.81 -10.28
CA GLY A 365 -23.28 -22.19 -10.73
C GLY A 365 -22.00 -23.02 -10.53
N LEU A 366 -20.91 -22.41 -10.03
CA LEU A 366 -19.63 -23.07 -9.76
C LEU A 366 -19.45 -23.38 -8.27
N PRO A 367 -18.63 -24.41 -7.94
CA PRO A 367 -18.13 -24.55 -6.58
C PRO A 367 -17.45 -23.26 -6.11
N LEU A 368 -17.73 -22.82 -4.87
CA LEU A 368 -17.24 -21.54 -4.36
C LEU A 368 -15.72 -21.37 -4.48
N PRO A 369 -14.87 -22.37 -4.15
CA PRO A 369 -13.43 -22.20 -4.30
C PRO A 369 -12.98 -21.94 -5.75
N GLN A 370 -13.67 -22.54 -6.73
CA GLN A 370 -13.36 -22.32 -8.16
C GLN A 370 -13.76 -20.93 -8.63
N TYR A 371 -14.95 -20.45 -8.22
CA TYR A 371 -15.40 -19.08 -8.45
C TYR A 371 -14.43 -18.08 -7.85
N LEU A 372 -14.08 -18.26 -6.57
CA LEU A 372 -13.15 -17.37 -5.85
C LEU A 372 -11.74 -17.38 -6.46
N ALA A 373 -11.24 -18.54 -6.92
CA ALA A 373 -9.97 -18.62 -7.60
C ALA A 373 -9.94 -17.73 -8.87
N ALA A 374 -11.04 -17.73 -9.64
CA ALA A 374 -11.14 -16.89 -10.82
C ALA A 374 -11.15 -15.39 -10.46
N VAL A 375 -12.05 -14.96 -9.57
CA VAL A 375 -12.23 -13.53 -9.25
C VAL A 375 -11.05 -12.94 -8.46
N PHE A 376 -10.46 -13.69 -7.52
CA PHE A 376 -9.28 -13.23 -6.80
C PHE A 376 -8.02 -13.23 -7.64
N SER A 377 -7.93 -14.09 -8.67
CA SER A 377 -6.88 -13.98 -9.68
C SER A 377 -7.02 -12.69 -10.49
N VAL A 378 -8.25 -12.27 -10.86
CA VAL A 378 -8.49 -10.97 -11.52
C VAL A 378 -8.05 -9.82 -10.64
N TYR A 379 -8.40 -9.84 -9.33
CA TYR A 379 -7.94 -8.82 -8.38
C TYR A 379 -6.41 -8.77 -8.27
N GLY A 380 -5.75 -9.90 -8.13
CA GLY A 380 -4.30 -9.98 -8.02
C GLY A 380 -3.59 -9.46 -9.28
N VAL A 381 -4.09 -9.82 -10.47
CA VAL A 381 -3.62 -9.29 -11.75
C VAL A 381 -3.83 -7.77 -11.84
N ALA A 382 -5.00 -7.28 -11.44
CA ALA A 382 -5.27 -5.85 -11.41
C ALA A 382 -4.35 -5.13 -10.42
N ALA A 383 -4.16 -5.65 -9.21
CA ALA A 383 -3.22 -5.08 -8.24
C ALA A 383 -1.79 -5.04 -8.79
N MET A 384 -1.34 -6.08 -9.47
CA MET A 384 -0.01 -6.15 -10.07
C MET A 384 0.17 -5.16 -11.22
N SER A 385 -0.76 -5.18 -12.18
CA SER A 385 -0.62 -4.43 -13.42
C SER A 385 -1.09 -2.99 -13.29
N TYR A 386 -2.22 -2.76 -12.62
CA TYR A 386 -2.82 -1.43 -12.51
C TYR A 386 -2.20 -0.60 -11.38
N ILE A 387 -1.89 -1.19 -10.21
CA ILE A 387 -1.31 -0.46 -9.07
C ILE A 387 0.22 -0.51 -9.11
N ASN A 388 0.82 -1.72 -9.02
CA ASN A 388 2.26 -1.84 -8.78
C ASN A 388 3.09 -1.41 -9.98
N LEU A 389 2.71 -1.85 -11.20
CA LEU A 389 3.45 -1.47 -12.41
C LEU A 389 3.34 0.03 -12.69
N SER A 390 2.15 0.62 -12.57
CA SER A 390 1.93 2.05 -12.79
C SER A 390 2.76 2.90 -11.83
N SER A 391 2.77 2.53 -10.55
CA SER A 391 3.57 3.19 -9.50
C SER A 391 5.07 3.05 -9.77
N ALA A 392 5.53 1.87 -10.23
CA ALA A 392 6.93 1.63 -10.58
C ALA A 392 7.38 2.49 -11.78
N VAL A 393 6.52 2.65 -12.81
CA VAL A 393 6.81 3.53 -13.96
C VAL A 393 6.87 5.00 -13.54
N ALA A 394 5.93 5.44 -12.71
CA ALA A 394 5.93 6.80 -12.16
C ALA A 394 7.18 7.06 -11.28
N GLN A 395 7.62 6.06 -10.50
CA GLN A 395 8.85 6.12 -9.70
C GLN A 395 10.08 6.23 -10.60
N ASP A 396 10.20 5.40 -11.63
CA ASP A 396 11.32 5.46 -12.57
C ASP A 396 11.40 6.81 -13.30
N ARG A 397 10.24 7.43 -13.57
CA ARG A 397 10.17 8.79 -14.12
C ARG A 397 10.62 9.84 -13.11
N SER A 398 10.14 9.79 -11.87
CA SER A 398 10.45 10.78 -10.84
C SER A 398 11.92 10.75 -10.41
N THR A 399 12.55 9.57 -10.45
CA THR A 399 13.98 9.37 -10.15
C THR A 399 14.89 9.56 -11.36
N LEU A 400 14.34 10.03 -12.48
CA LEU A 400 15.05 10.28 -13.75
C LEU A 400 15.69 9.03 -14.38
N VAL A 401 15.29 7.82 -13.97
CA VAL A 401 15.74 6.57 -14.60
C VAL A 401 15.29 6.54 -16.05
N LEU A 402 14.05 6.96 -16.36
CA LEU A 402 13.55 7.02 -17.73
C LEU A 402 14.37 7.99 -18.60
N LYS A 403 14.78 9.13 -18.06
CA LYS A 403 15.65 10.09 -18.76
C LYS A 403 17.01 9.48 -19.10
N ARG A 404 17.63 8.74 -18.16
CA ARG A 404 18.88 8.03 -18.38
C ARG A 404 18.73 6.92 -19.43
N LEU A 405 17.62 6.16 -19.40
CA LEU A 405 17.34 5.12 -20.38
C LEU A 405 17.19 5.71 -21.80
N ARG A 406 16.58 6.88 -21.93
CA ARG A 406 16.47 7.58 -23.22
C ARG A 406 17.82 7.97 -23.81
N GLY A 407 18.85 8.17 -22.98
CA GLY A 407 20.24 8.40 -23.42
C GLY A 407 21.00 7.12 -23.80
N THR A 408 20.39 5.95 -23.69
CA THR A 408 20.95 4.65 -24.10
C THR A 408 20.38 4.21 -25.44
N PRO A 409 21.02 3.28 -26.18
CA PRO A 409 20.51 2.74 -27.44
C PRO A 409 19.28 1.83 -27.27
N LEU A 410 18.54 1.92 -26.15
CA LEU A 410 17.32 1.15 -25.88
C LEU A 410 16.13 1.81 -26.60
N PRO A 411 15.50 1.14 -27.58
CA PRO A 411 14.30 1.66 -28.22
C PRO A 411 13.14 1.81 -27.22
N PRO A 412 12.37 2.92 -27.26
CA PRO A 412 11.20 3.12 -26.39
C PRO A 412 10.21 1.97 -26.40
N GLY A 413 9.98 1.38 -27.58
CA GLY A 413 9.11 0.21 -27.75
C GLY A 413 9.62 -1.03 -27.01
N ALA A 414 10.95 -1.26 -26.95
CA ALA A 414 11.53 -2.38 -26.21
C ALA A 414 11.38 -2.19 -24.69
N TYR A 415 11.49 -0.95 -24.20
CA TYR A 415 11.21 -0.64 -22.80
C TYR A 415 9.75 -0.96 -22.43
N LEU A 416 8.78 -0.44 -23.21
CA LEU A 416 7.35 -0.67 -22.93
C LEU A 416 6.99 -2.16 -23.07
N ALA A 417 7.48 -2.84 -24.12
CA ALA A 417 7.29 -4.28 -24.28
C ALA A 417 7.86 -5.07 -23.10
N GLY A 418 9.01 -4.65 -22.58
CA GLY A 418 9.59 -5.24 -21.38
C GLY A 418 8.77 -5.03 -20.14
N ARG A 419 8.12 -3.86 -19.98
CA ARG A 419 7.18 -3.61 -18.87
C ARG A 419 5.93 -4.47 -18.98
N ILE A 420 5.35 -4.57 -20.18
CA ILE A 420 4.21 -5.44 -20.45
C ILE A 420 4.59 -6.91 -20.20
N GLY A 421 5.73 -7.37 -20.74
CA GLY A 421 6.22 -8.73 -20.53
C GLY A 421 6.46 -9.07 -19.06
N GLY A 422 7.01 -8.14 -18.28
CA GLY A 422 7.13 -8.30 -16.83
C GLY A 422 5.79 -8.41 -16.09
N ALA A 423 4.79 -7.62 -16.50
CA ALA A 423 3.43 -7.70 -15.97
C ALA A 423 2.76 -9.03 -16.35
N MET A 424 2.96 -9.50 -17.60
CA MET A 424 2.47 -10.81 -18.06
C MET A 424 3.03 -11.95 -17.22
N LEU A 425 4.35 -11.98 -16.97
CA LEU A 425 4.99 -13.01 -16.17
C LEU A 425 4.49 -13.03 -14.72
N LEU A 426 4.37 -11.87 -14.10
CA LEU A 426 3.93 -11.79 -12.70
C LEU A 426 2.43 -11.99 -12.56
N GLY A 427 1.62 -11.50 -13.50
CA GLY A 427 0.20 -11.79 -13.55
C GLY A 427 -0.08 -13.29 -13.75
N ALA A 428 0.66 -13.93 -14.65
CA ALA A 428 0.59 -15.39 -14.83
C ALA A 428 0.99 -16.13 -13.55
N LEU A 429 2.04 -15.69 -12.86
CA LEU A 429 2.43 -16.25 -11.55
C LEU A 429 1.30 -16.16 -10.55
N THR A 430 0.61 -15.02 -10.46
CA THR A 430 -0.55 -14.84 -9.57
C THR A 430 -1.65 -15.86 -9.87
N VAL A 431 -2.03 -16.00 -11.14
CA VAL A 431 -3.05 -16.96 -11.59
C VAL A 431 -2.64 -18.39 -11.22
N VAL A 432 -1.40 -18.78 -11.53
CA VAL A 432 -0.87 -20.12 -11.22
C VAL A 432 -0.88 -20.41 -9.74
N VAL A 433 -0.48 -19.45 -8.90
CA VAL A 433 -0.47 -19.63 -7.44
C VAL A 433 -1.89 -19.75 -6.89
N VAL A 434 -2.82 -18.87 -7.30
CA VAL A 434 -4.19 -18.87 -6.77
C VAL A 434 -4.95 -20.12 -7.20
N PHE A 435 -4.93 -20.47 -8.50
CA PHE A 435 -5.56 -21.70 -8.98
C PHE A 435 -4.87 -22.97 -8.48
N GLY A 436 -3.53 -22.95 -8.40
CA GLY A 436 -2.75 -24.07 -7.85
C GLY A 436 -3.07 -24.33 -6.39
N LEU A 437 -3.22 -23.27 -5.59
CA LEU A 437 -3.65 -23.38 -4.19
C LEU A 437 -5.11 -23.88 -4.10
N GLY A 438 -6.00 -23.36 -4.97
CA GLY A 438 -7.37 -23.85 -5.09
C GLY A 438 -7.43 -25.33 -5.42
N ALA A 439 -6.59 -25.81 -6.32
CA ALA A 439 -6.48 -27.22 -6.66
C ALA A 439 -5.94 -28.07 -5.51
N ALA A 440 -4.88 -27.58 -4.85
CA ALA A 440 -4.22 -28.32 -3.78
C ALA A 440 -5.05 -28.45 -2.50
N LEU A 441 -5.76 -27.39 -2.10
CA LEU A 441 -6.47 -27.33 -0.82
C LEU A 441 -7.96 -27.63 -0.94
N PHE A 442 -8.58 -27.29 -2.08
CA PHE A 442 -10.04 -27.33 -2.25
C PHE A 442 -10.48 -28.20 -3.46
N GLY A 443 -9.55 -28.90 -4.09
CA GLY A 443 -9.87 -29.83 -5.19
C GLY A 443 -10.42 -29.13 -6.46
N VAL A 444 -10.10 -27.86 -6.69
CA VAL A 444 -10.45 -27.15 -7.93
C VAL A 444 -9.83 -27.87 -9.12
N ARG A 445 -10.66 -28.28 -10.07
CA ARG A 445 -10.21 -29.01 -11.27
C ARG A 445 -10.62 -28.25 -12.53
N LEU A 446 -9.65 -27.92 -13.34
CA LEU A 446 -9.85 -27.37 -14.67
C LEU A 446 -9.61 -28.46 -15.70
N GLY A 447 -10.59 -28.76 -16.55
CA GLY A 447 -10.37 -29.59 -17.73
C GLY A 447 -9.38 -28.91 -18.70
N ALA A 448 -8.79 -29.68 -19.63
CA ALA A 448 -7.78 -29.12 -20.55
C ALA A 448 -8.29 -27.91 -21.34
N ALA A 449 -9.53 -27.94 -21.82
CA ALA A 449 -10.14 -26.81 -22.53
C ALA A 449 -10.31 -25.59 -21.61
N ALA A 450 -10.80 -25.76 -20.38
CA ALA A 450 -10.94 -24.69 -19.40
C ALA A 450 -9.59 -24.08 -19.03
N LEU A 451 -8.52 -24.89 -18.91
CA LEU A 451 -7.17 -24.41 -18.63
C LEU A 451 -6.65 -23.50 -19.76
N VAL A 452 -6.79 -23.91 -21.02
CA VAL A 452 -6.40 -23.09 -22.18
C VAL A 452 -7.23 -21.81 -22.25
N MET A 453 -8.55 -21.90 -22.08
CA MET A 453 -9.41 -20.72 -22.07
C MET A 453 -9.06 -19.76 -20.95
N THR A 454 -8.82 -20.26 -19.75
CA THR A 454 -8.39 -19.44 -18.59
C THR A 454 -7.05 -18.74 -18.91
N ALA A 455 -6.07 -19.45 -19.44
CA ALA A 455 -4.78 -18.87 -19.81
C ALA A 455 -4.93 -17.74 -20.85
N VAL A 456 -5.67 -17.96 -21.93
CA VAL A 456 -5.93 -16.94 -22.97
C VAL A 456 -6.70 -15.74 -22.38
N THR A 457 -7.74 -16.00 -21.60
CA THR A 457 -8.54 -14.96 -20.95
C THR A 457 -7.67 -14.09 -20.04
N PHE A 458 -6.83 -14.68 -19.20
CA PHE A 458 -5.95 -13.92 -18.32
C PHE A 458 -4.86 -13.15 -19.07
N MET A 459 -4.39 -13.59 -20.23
CA MET A 459 -3.51 -12.78 -21.08
C MET A 459 -4.19 -11.46 -21.51
N VAL A 460 -5.46 -11.51 -21.90
CA VAL A 460 -6.23 -10.30 -22.26
C VAL A 460 -6.47 -9.42 -21.04
N ILE A 461 -6.85 -9.99 -19.90
CA ILE A 461 -7.06 -9.27 -18.63
C ILE A 461 -5.78 -8.55 -18.20
N ILE A 462 -4.63 -9.24 -18.21
CA ILE A 462 -3.33 -8.65 -17.86
C ILE A 462 -2.98 -7.52 -18.82
N GLY A 463 -3.20 -7.72 -20.12
CA GLY A 463 -2.97 -6.70 -21.15
C GLY A 463 -3.79 -5.44 -20.92
N CYS A 464 -5.09 -5.58 -20.68
CA CYS A 464 -6.00 -4.46 -20.40
C CYS A 464 -5.62 -3.75 -19.09
N ALA A 465 -5.42 -4.48 -17.99
CA ALA A 465 -5.02 -3.91 -16.70
C ALA A 465 -3.68 -3.17 -16.80
N THR A 466 -2.72 -3.70 -17.57
CA THR A 466 -1.43 -3.06 -17.84
C THR A 466 -1.60 -1.76 -18.63
N ALA A 467 -2.42 -1.76 -19.67
CA ALA A 467 -2.69 -0.57 -20.48
C ALA A 467 -3.34 0.55 -19.64
N LEU A 468 -4.34 0.19 -18.82
CA LEU A 468 -4.98 1.12 -17.88
C LEU A 468 -3.99 1.64 -16.82
N GLY A 469 -3.11 0.80 -16.29
CA GLY A 469 -2.06 1.21 -15.37
C GLY A 469 -1.07 2.18 -16.00
N LEU A 470 -0.61 1.93 -17.24
CA LEU A 470 0.27 2.84 -17.97
C LEU A 470 -0.43 4.17 -18.29
N LEU A 471 -1.73 4.14 -18.60
CA LEU A 471 -2.54 5.34 -18.78
C LEU A 471 -2.53 6.17 -17.51
N LEU A 472 -2.81 5.57 -16.37
CA LEU A 472 -2.81 6.25 -15.06
C LEU A 472 -1.44 6.86 -14.74
N ALA A 473 -0.34 6.10 -14.98
CA ALA A 473 1.02 6.58 -14.82
C ALA A 473 1.35 7.76 -15.75
N SER A 474 0.69 7.85 -16.91
CA SER A 474 0.88 8.94 -17.87
C SER A 474 0.12 10.22 -17.51
N LEU A 475 -1.01 10.08 -16.82
CA LEU A 475 -1.85 11.20 -16.38
C LEU A 475 -1.29 11.90 -15.13
N LEU A 476 -0.67 11.16 -14.22
CA LEU A 476 -0.23 11.64 -12.91
C LEU A 476 1.29 11.67 -12.79
N ASP A 477 1.85 12.71 -12.17
CA ASP A 477 3.30 12.93 -12.14
C ASP A 477 4.02 12.25 -10.97
N SER A 478 3.38 12.12 -9.80
CA SER A 478 4.02 11.55 -8.61
C SER A 478 3.64 10.07 -8.40
N PRO A 479 4.57 9.21 -7.96
CA PRO A 479 4.27 7.82 -7.65
C PRO A 479 3.16 7.67 -6.60
N GLN A 480 3.15 8.56 -5.61
CA GLN A 480 2.15 8.57 -4.54
C GLN A 480 0.74 8.88 -5.08
N SER A 481 0.64 9.87 -5.99
CA SER A 481 -0.65 10.19 -6.63
C SER A 481 -1.15 9.06 -7.52
N VAL A 482 -0.24 8.38 -8.25
CA VAL A 482 -0.59 7.20 -9.07
C VAL A 482 -1.11 6.08 -8.18
N THR A 483 -0.41 5.74 -7.10
CA THR A 483 -0.85 4.70 -6.17
C THR A 483 -2.18 5.05 -5.52
N ALA A 484 -2.35 6.29 -5.06
CA ALA A 484 -3.60 6.74 -4.44
C ALA A 484 -4.78 6.65 -5.41
N ALA A 485 -4.62 7.14 -6.64
CA ALA A 485 -5.67 7.08 -7.66
C ALA A 485 -5.98 5.64 -8.08
N ALA A 486 -4.96 4.79 -8.23
CA ALA A 486 -5.14 3.38 -8.56
C ALA A 486 -5.96 2.65 -7.48
N LEU A 487 -5.66 2.87 -6.21
CA LEU A 487 -6.39 2.27 -5.09
C LEU A 487 -7.80 2.86 -4.94
N ALA A 488 -7.94 4.19 -5.09
CA ALA A 488 -9.23 4.88 -5.00
C ALA A 488 -10.21 4.45 -6.11
N THR A 489 -9.69 3.95 -7.23
CA THR A 489 -10.53 3.43 -8.33
C THR A 489 -10.71 1.93 -8.24
N LEU A 490 -9.64 1.15 -8.00
CA LEU A 490 -9.70 -0.31 -8.03
C LEU A 490 -10.54 -0.89 -6.89
N LEU A 491 -10.38 -0.39 -5.64
CA LEU A 491 -11.05 -1.00 -4.48
C LEU A 491 -12.57 -0.82 -4.50
N PRO A 492 -13.14 0.38 -4.74
CA PRO A 492 -14.58 0.51 -4.90
C PRO A 492 -15.13 -0.26 -6.11
N LEU A 493 -14.39 -0.28 -7.23
CA LEU A 493 -14.79 -1.06 -8.40
C LEU A 493 -14.77 -2.56 -8.12
N ALA A 494 -13.80 -3.06 -7.33
CA ALA A 494 -13.74 -4.48 -6.97
C ALA A 494 -14.94 -4.92 -6.12
N MET A 495 -15.53 -4.01 -5.35
CA MET A 495 -16.74 -4.31 -4.57
C MET A 495 -17.99 -4.49 -5.45
N VAL A 496 -18.08 -3.74 -6.57
CA VAL A 496 -19.22 -3.80 -7.50
C VAL A 496 -18.95 -4.68 -8.73
N SER A 497 -17.82 -5.42 -8.74
CA SER A 497 -17.34 -6.22 -9.88
C SER A 497 -17.24 -7.72 -9.57
N ASP A 498 -18.09 -8.23 -8.68
CA ASP A 498 -18.15 -9.66 -8.30
C ASP A 498 -16.87 -10.23 -7.65
N ILE A 499 -15.95 -9.35 -7.20
CA ILE A 499 -14.69 -9.78 -6.59
C ILE A 499 -14.86 -10.02 -5.09
N PHE A 500 -15.41 -9.05 -4.36
CA PHE A 500 -15.59 -9.14 -2.91
C PHE A 500 -17.03 -9.44 -2.50
N ILE A 501 -18.00 -9.11 -3.35
CA ILE A 501 -19.42 -9.23 -3.09
C ILE A 501 -20.08 -9.83 -4.33
N ASN A 502 -21.01 -10.78 -4.12
CA ASN A 502 -21.78 -11.37 -5.21
C ASN A 502 -22.76 -10.33 -5.77
N SER A 503 -22.69 -10.07 -7.07
CA SER A 503 -23.50 -9.03 -7.74
C SER A 503 -25.00 -9.34 -7.83
N ALA A 504 -25.41 -10.57 -7.58
CA ALA A 504 -26.83 -10.93 -7.54
C ALA A 504 -27.60 -10.16 -6.44
N GLU A 505 -26.89 -9.65 -5.45
CA GLU A 505 -27.43 -8.89 -4.32
C GLU A 505 -27.27 -7.37 -4.49
N LEU A 506 -26.62 -6.90 -5.59
CA LEU A 506 -26.36 -5.48 -5.79
C LEU A 506 -27.60 -4.69 -6.22
N PRO A 507 -27.84 -3.49 -5.64
CA PRO A 507 -28.82 -2.54 -6.18
C PRO A 507 -28.57 -2.23 -7.65
N ALA A 508 -29.64 -2.01 -8.44
CA ALA A 508 -29.56 -1.81 -9.89
C ALA A 508 -28.57 -0.69 -10.29
N THR A 509 -28.53 0.40 -9.53
CA THR A 509 -27.61 1.52 -9.76
C THR A 509 -26.14 1.12 -9.58
N MET A 510 -25.80 0.37 -8.56
CA MET A 510 -24.45 -0.13 -8.31
C MET A 510 -24.05 -1.18 -9.35
N SER A 511 -24.98 -2.05 -9.72
CA SER A 511 -24.80 -3.02 -10.79
C SER A 511 -24.49 -2.32 -12.13
N ALA A 512 -25.22 -1.25 -12.48
CA ALA A 512 -24.96 -0.47 -13.68
C ALA A 512 -23.56 0.17 -13.67
N ILE A 513 -23.11 0.71 -12.53
CA ILE A 513 -21.75 1.23 -12.37
C ILE A 513 -20.72 0.12 -12.64
N GLY A 514 -20.90 -1.07 -12.04
CA GLY A 514 -20.00 -2.20 -12.26
C GLY A 514 -19.88 -2.55 -13.76
N TRP A 515 -20.99 -2.58 -14.49
CA TRP A 515 -21.03 -2.89 -15.93
C TRP A 515 -20.46 -1.77 -16.82
N ALA A 516 -20.36 -0.54 -16.36
CA ALA A 516 -19.72 0.54 -17.10
C ALA A 516 -18.19 0.41 -17.18
N PHE A 517 -17.57 -0.32 -16.24
CA PHE A 517 -16.11 -0.43 -16.12
C PHE A 517 -15.60 -1.83 -16.47
N PRO A 518 -14.34 -1.95 -16.95
CA PRO A 518 -13.80 -3.21 -17.44
C PRO A 518 -13.65 -4.30 -16.38
N LEU A 519 -13.53 -3.94 -15.10
CA LEU A 519 -13.21 -4.89 -14.03
C LEU A 519 -14.28 -5.97 -13.84
N ARG A 520 -15.56 -5.60 -13.93
CA ARG A 520 -16.67 -6.57 -13.86
C ARG A 520 -16.68 -7.50 -15.06
N HIS A 521 -16.40 -6.97 -16.25
CA HIS A 521 -16.26 -7.80 -17.45
C HIS A 521 -15.08 -8.77 -17.35
N MET A 522 -13.95 -8.33 -16.73
CA MET A 522 -12.81 -9.21 -16.45
C MET A 522 -13.19 -10.37 -15.51
N SER A 523 -13.96 -10.08 -14.45
CA SER A 523 -14.45 -11.12 -13.53
C SER A 523 -15.37 -12.09 -14.25
N ALA A 524 -16.32 -11.60 -15.05
CA ALA A 524 -17.27 -12.42 -15.80
C ALA A 524 -16.57 -13.39 -16.77
N ILE A 525 -15.60 -12.89 -17.58
CA ILE A 525 -14.85 -13.76 -18.50
C ILE A 525 -13.94 -14.75 -17.79
N ALA A 526 -13.36 -14.39 -16.64
CA ALA A 526 -12.51 -15.28 -15.86
C ALA A 526 -13.32 -16.44 -15.24
N VAL A 527 -14.49 -16.14 -14.67
CA VAL A 527 -15.42 -17.14 -14.15
C VAL A 527 -15.90 -18.06 -15.28
N ALA A 528 -16.36 -17.50 -16.41
CA ALA A 528 -16.84 -18.29 -17.55
C ALA A 528 -15.72 -19.17 -18.14
N ALA A 529 -14.49 -18.67 -18.25
CA ALA A 529 -13.37 -19.46 -18.75
C ALA A 529 -13.03 -20.64 -17.82
N SER A 530 -13.09 -20.42 -16.51
CA SER A 530 -12.80 -21.46 -15.52
C SER A 530 -13.89 -22.52 -15.41
N SER A 531 -15.13 -22.21 -15.80
CA SER A 531 -16.28 -23.15 -15.75
C SER A 531 -16.19 -24.29 -16.76
N GLY A 532 -15.42 -24.11 -17.83
CA GLY A 532 -15.35 -25.09 -18.92
C GLY A 532 -16.63 -25.18 -19.79
N GLN A 533 -17.60 -24.29 -19.59
CA GLN A 533 -18.88 -24.30 -20.33
C GLN A 533 -18.77 -23.83 -21.79
N GLY A 534 -17.56 -23.63 -22.29
CA GLY A 534 -17.32 -23.20 -23.65
C GLY A 534 -17.46 -21.70 -23.89
N LEU A 535 -17.27 -21.28 -25.15
CA LEU A 535 -17.32 -19.89 -25.58
C LEU A 535 -18.79 -19.47 -25.80
N SER A 536 -19.49 -19.07 -24.76
CA SER A 536 -20.84 -18.52 -24.87
C SER A 536 -20.82 -17.15 -25.58
N ALA A 537 -21.93 -16.75 -26.19
CA ALA A 537 -22.06 -15.42 -26.82
C ALA A 537 -21.76 -14.30 -25.81
N GLY A 538 -22.18 -14.45 -24.55
CA GLY A 538 -21.87 -13.50 -23.49
C GLY A 538 -20.38 -13.38 -23.16
N TRP A 539 -19.61 -14.47 -23.24
CA TRP A 539 -18.16 -14.42 -23.03
C TRP A 539 -17.47 -13.52 -24.08
N TRP A 540 -17.84 -13.67 -25.37
CA TRP A 540 -17.27 -12.83 -26.42
C TRP A 540 -17.62 -11.35 -26.27
N GLN A 541 -18.84 -11.02 -25.83
CA GLN A 541 -19.26 -9.65 -25.58
C GLN A 541 -18.41 -9.02 -24.48
N HIS A 542 -18.23 -9.70 -23.34
CA HIS A 542 -17.41 -9.21 -22.26
C HIS A 542 -15.92 -9.12 -22.63
N LEU A 543 -15.41 -10.09 -23.38
CA LEU A 543 -14.03 -10.06 -23.89
C LEU A 543 -13.81 -8.85 -24.82
N ALA A 544 -14.77 -8.56 -25.71
CA ALA A 544 -14.70 -7.39 -26.58
C ALA A 544 -14.66 -6.08 -25.79
N VAL A 545 -15.45 -5.95 -24.73
CA VAL A 545 -15.42 -4.76 -23.85
C VAL A 545 -14.05 -4.64 -23.17
N VAL A 546 -13.49 -5.71 -22.62
CA VAL A 546 -12.15 -5.69 -21.99
C VAL A 546 -11.08 -5.31 -23.01
N ALA A 547 -11.13 -5.89 -24.22
CA ALA A 547 -10.19 -5.58 -25.29
C ALA A 547 -10.31 -4.10 -25.73
N LEU A 548 -11.54 -3.57 -25.87
CA LEU A 548 -11.79 -2.19 -26.25
C LEU A 548 -11.22 -1.20 -25.21
N TRP A 549 -11.47 -1.44 -23.91
CA TRP A 549 -10.89 -0.63 -22.83
C TRP A 549 -9.36 -0.67 -22.86
N GLY A 550 -8.77 -1.86 -23.05
CA GLY A 550 -7.32 -2.03 -23.14
C GLY A 550 -6.73 -1.30 -24.33
N LEU A 551 -7.36 -1.42 -25.51
CA LEU A 551 -6.92 -0.75 -26.73
C LEU A 551 -7.06 0.79 -26.61
N ALA A 552 -8.18 1.27 -26.12
CA ALA A 552 -8.39 2.70 -25.88
C ALA A 552 -7.33 3.27 -24.92
N ALA A 553 -7.08 2.59 -23.79
CA ALA A 553 -6.05 2.97 -22.85
C ALA A 553 -4.65 2.96 -23.46
N ALA A 554 -4.30 1.96 -24.28
CA ALA A 554 -3.01 1.87 -24.96
C ALA A 554 -2.83 2.99 -25.99
N LEU A 555 -3.87 3.30 -26.79
CA LEU A 555 -3.87 4.38 -27.78
C LEU A 555 -3.70 5.75 -27.12
N VAL A 556 -4.45 6.02 -26.05
CA VAL A 556 -4.30 7.28 -25.30
C VAL A 556 -2.91 7.36 -24.68
N THR A 557 -2.45 6.29 -24.04
CA THR A 557 -1.10 6.22 -23.45
C THR A 557 -0.02 6.52 -24.46
N SER A 558 -0.10 5.93 -25.67
CA SER A 558 0.91 6.14 -26.71
C SER A 558 1.08 7.61 -27.13
N ARG A 559 0.01 8.42 -26.99
CA ARG A 559 0.02 9.84 -27.34
C ARG A 559 0.46 10.75 -26.20
N ILE A 560 0.18 10.37 -24.92
CA ILE A 560 0.41 11.24 -23.75
C ILE A 560 1.60 10.81 -22.88
N PHE A 561 2.17 9.61 -23.14
CA PHE A 561 3.28 9.11 -22.33
C PHE A 561 4.50 10.03 -22.37
N ARG A 562 4.99 10.43 -21.19
CA ARG A 562 6.15 11.31 -21.05
C ARG A 562 7.28 10.61 -20.32
N TRP A 563 8.47 10.86 -20.81
CA TRP A 563 9.72 10.32 -20.25
C TRP A 563 10.27 11.17 -19.10
N GLU A 564 9.82 12.44 -18.98
CA GLU A 564 10.31 13.40 -18.01
C GLU A 564 9.17 13.94 -17.14
N PRO A 565 9.41 14.28 -15.86
CA PRO A 565 8.42 14.91 -14.99
C PRO A 565 8.07 16.33 -15.48
N ARG A 566 6.79 16.75 -15.32
CA ARG A 566 6.32 18.10 -15.70
C ARG A 566 7.07 19.24 -14.99
N THR A 567 7.54 19.02 -13.76
CA THR A 567 8.21 20.03 -12.93
C THR A 567 9.67 20.32 -13.35
N ALA A 568 10.26 19.53 -14.25
CA ALA A 568 11.64 19.78 -14.71
C ALA A 568 11.73 21.02 -15.60
N HIS A 569 10.68 21.37 -16.35
CA HIS A 569 10.66 22.54 -17.24
C HIS A 569 10.47 23.87 -16.50
N ALA A 570 9.77 23.89 -15.34
CA ALA A 570 9.53 25.12 -14.58
C ALA A 570 10.76 25.64 -13.84
N ARG A 571 11.77 24.79 -13.56
CA ARG A 571 12.97 25.19 -12.83
C ARG A 571 14.05 25.82 -13.71
N HIS A 572 14.00 25.66 -15.02
CA HIS A 572 14.97 26.27 -15.95
C HIS A 572 14.61 27.70 -16.37
N HIS A 573 13.36 28.17 -16.17
CA HIS A 573 12.94 29.51 -16.56
C HIS A 573 13.08 30.57 -15.47
N HIS A 574 13.51 30.24 -14.25
CA HIS A 574 13.66 31.20 -13.14
C HIS A 574 15.08 31.24 -12.55
N ARG A 575 16.11 31.34 -13.41
CA ARG A 575 17.36 31.97 -13.02
C ARG A 575 17.62 33.14 -13.97
N PRO A 576 17.20 34.37 -13.63
CA PRO A 576 17.85 35.52 -14.23
C PRO A 576 19.28 35.52 -13.73
N VAL A 577 20.23 35.39 -14.65
CA VAL A 577 21.62 35.72 -14.41
C VAL A 577 21.62 37.22 -14.09
N SER A 578 21.68 37.58 -12.82
CA SER A 578 22.05 38.94 -12.45
C SER A 578 23.56 39.11 -12.74
N SER A 579 23.87 39.49 -13.94
CA SER A 579 25.11 40.19 -14.23
C SER A 579 24.97 41.60 -13.63
N ALA A 580 25.30 41.75 -12.34
CA ALA A 580 25.57 43.06 -11.79
C ALA A 580 26.99 43.39 -12.14
N ALA A 581 27.06 44.27 -13.10
CA ALA A 581 28.18 44.98 -13.60
C ALA A 581 29.17 45.44 -12.52
N ALA A 582 30.42 45.15 -12.77
CA ALA A 582 31.51 46.01 -12.39
C ALA A 582 31.42 47.28 -13.23
N SER A 583 31.24 48.42 -12.61
CA SER A 583 31.61 49.72 -13.14
C SER A 583 31.98 50.64 -11.97
N SER A 584 33.30 50.88 -11.90
CA SER A 584 33.93 52.20 -11.85
C SER A 584 33.42 53.20 -10.80
N GLU A 585 34.22 53.52 -9.92
CA GLU A 585 35.08 54.68 -9.61
C GLU A 585 35.54 54.64 -8.18
#